data_92318edb79d63cb881e28267d1515aec
#
_entry.id   92318edb79d63cb881e28267d1515aec
#
_cell.length_a   1.000
_cell.length_b   1.000
_cell.length_c   1.000
_cell.angle_alpha   90.00
_cell.angle_beta   90.00
_cell.angle_gamma   90.00
#
_symmetry.space_group_name_H-M   'P 1'
#
loop_
_entity.id
_entity.type
_entity.pdbx_description
1 polymer ?
#
loop_
_entity_poly.entity_id
_entity_poly.type
_entity_poly.pdbx_seq_one_letter_code
_entity_poly.pdbx_strand_id
1 'polypeptide(L)'
;MLKFIGILIIGAGLSACSSYSYKAFNAQRIDVKSPVEKDPEVDSLVAPYRRALALEMNRVIGEATADMQVARPNSTLGQWVTDIVLQFGKDSLLNRQSEKLPVIAILNTGGIRASLSKGPLTVGDIYKLMPFDNQLIALKLPVSQFAEIEAYVKKSGGEPISGFAIVNGKMVVDNPTNATFVWIITTDFLANGGDKMLFFQSATEKMISPVLLRDLLLREVERTKTIEELLEERIRF
;
A
#
# COMPACT_ATOMS: atom_id res chain seq x y z
N MET A 1 -68.73 -18.00 -0.25
CA MET A 1 -68.20 -16.70 0.10
C MET A 1 -66.72 -16.74 0.59
N LEU A 2 -66.34 -17.71 1.41
CA LEU A 2 -64.93 -17.75 1.93
C LEU A 2 -63.84 -17.93 0.88
N LYS A 3 -64.06 -18.66 -0.21
CA LYS A 3 -63.10 -18.90 -1.30
C LYS A 3 -62.81 -17.67 -2.15
N PHE A 4 -63.75 -16.75 -2.27
CA PHE A 4 -63.53 -15.50 -3.03
C PHE A 4 -62.75 -14.45 -2.24
N ILE A 5 -62.86 -14.46 -0.90
CA ILE A 5 -62.10 -13.56 -0.02
C ILE A 5 -60.60 -13.93 -0.03
N GLY A 6 -60.27 -15.22 -0.08
CA GLY A 6 -58.88 -15.69 -0.15
C GLY A 6 -58.14 -15.26 -1.44
N ILE A 7 -58.81 -15.26 -2.57
CA ILE A 7 -58.27 -14.84 -3.86
C ILE A 7 -58.06 -13.33 -3.90
N LEU A 8 -58.92 -12.54 -3.27
CA LEU A 8 -58.80 -11.09 -3.19
C LEU A 8 -57.57 -10.65 -2.33
N ILE A 9 -57.29 -11.38 -1.25
CA ILE A 9 -56.14 -11.09 -0.39
C ILE A 9 -54.83 -11.43 -1.08
N ILE A 10 -54.75 -12.51 -1.86
CA ILE A 10 -53.54 -12.89 -2.65
C ILE A 10 -53.29 -11.89 -3.77
N GLY A 11 -54.36 -11.36 -4.41
CA GLY A 11 -54.21 -10.32 -5.45
C GLY A 11 -53.69 -8.98 -4.93
N ALA A 12 -54.06 -8.60 -3.69
CA ALA A 12 -53.56 -7.34 -3.07
C ALA A 12 -52.09 -7.40 -2.62
N GLY A 13 -51.56 -8.59 -2.34
CA GLY A 13 -50.15 -8.77 -1.96
C GLY A 13 -49.15 -8.63 -3.11
N LEU A 14 -49.60 -8.82 -4.35
CA LEU A 14 -48.72 -8.70 -5.54
C LEU A 14 -48.58 -7.28 -6.08
N SER A 15 -49.31 -6.33 -5.58
CA SER A 15 -49.28 -4.92 -5.99
C SER A 15 -48.29 -4.08 -5.19
N ALA A 16 -47.54 -4.65 -4.24
CA ALA A 16 -46.61 -3.95 -3.35
C ALA A 16 -45.16 -3.87 -3.90
N CYS A 17 -44.93 -4.14 -5.19
CA CYS A 17 -43.66 -3.80 -5.81
C CYS A 17 -43.62 -2.29 -6.05
N SER A 18 -43.15 -1.50 -5.06
CA SER A 18 -42.80 -0.12 -5.27
C SER A 18 -41.61 -0.06 -6.21
N SER A 19 -41.82 0.39 -7.45
CA SER A 19 -40.76 0.71 -8.36
C SER A 19 -39.96 1.88 -7.76
N TYR A 20 -38.73 1.63 -7.30
CA TYR A 20 -37.78 2.64 -6.99
C TYR A 20 -37.43 3.37 -8.30
N SER A 21 -38.03 4.53 -8.53
CA SER A 21 -37.59 5.40 -9.63
C SER A 21 -36.33 6.13 -9.21
N TYR A 22 -35.21 5.81 -9.83
CA TYR A 22 -34.01 6.66 -9.73
C TYR A 22 -34.37 8.04 -10.28
N LYS A 23 -34.35 9.06 -9.42
CA LYS A 23 -34.35 10.45 -9.90
C LYS A 23 -33.08 10.63 -10.68
N ALA A 24 -33.20 11.01 -11.95
CA ALA A 24 -32.06 11.31 -12.78
C ALA A 24 -31.14 12.33 -12.09
N PHE A 25 -29.89 11.96 -11.87
CA PHE A 25 -28.87 12.86 -11.35
C PHE A 25 -28.44 13.76 -12.51
N ASN A 26 -28.82 15.02 -12.49
CA ASN A 26 -28.28 16.00 -13.44
C ASN A 26 -26.89 16.41 -12.94
N ALA A 27 -25.86 15.68 -13.38
CA ALA A 27 -24.48 16.07 -13.16
C ALA A 27 -24.07 17.05 -14.27
N GLN A 28 -23.80 18.29 -13.90
CA GLN A 28 -23.24 19.28 -14.81
C GLN A 28 -21.73 19.33 -14.59
N ARG A 29 -20.98 19.02 -15.65
CA ARG A 29 -19.52 19.18 -15.62
C ARG A 29 -19.19 20.67 -15.71
N ILE A 30 -18.53 21.20 -14.68
CA ILE A 30 -17.98 22.53 -14.68
C ILE A 30 -16.50 22.39 -15.05
N ASP A 31 -16.14 22.83 -16.25
CA ASP A 31 -14.74 22.86 -16.65
C ASP A 31 -14.02 24.04 -15.96
N VAL A 32 -13.00 23.73 -15.18
CA VAL A 32 -12.10 24.75 -14.64
C VAL A 32 -11.19 25.21 -15.78
N LYS A 33 -11.53 26.35 -16.39
CA LYS A 33 -10.73 26.91 -17.48
C LYS A 33 -9.51 27.64 -16.92
N SER A 34 -8.34 27.27 -17.41
CA SER A 34 -7.10 28.04 -17.20
C SER A 34 -7.01 29.15 -18.29
N PRO A 35 -6.45 30.31 -17.99
CA PRO A 35 -5.86 30.70 -16.72
C PRO A 35 -6.87 31.33 -15.74
N VAL A 36 -6.88 30.80 -14.52
CA VAL A 36 -7.45 31.55 -13.40
C VAL A 36 -6.46 32.69 -13.12
N GLU A 37 -6.90 33.92 -13.11
CA GLU A 37 -6.06 35.04 -12.68
C GLU A 37 -5.61 34.78 -11.25
N LYS A 38 -4.30 34.79 -11.06
CA LYS A 38 -3.72 34.66 -9.72
C LYS A 38 -3.98 35.97 -8.97
N ASP A 39 -4.48 35.86 -7.76
CA ASP A 39 -4.54 36.98 -6.86
C ASP A 39 -3.11 37.41 -6.49
N PRO A 40 -2.64 38.60 -6.86
CA PRO A 40 -1.26 39.04 -6.64
C PRO A 40 -0.88 39.12 -5.15
N GLU A 41 -1.83 39.45 -4.28
CA GLU A 41 -1.61 39.59 -2.86
C GLU A 41 -1.38 38.18 -2.24
N VAL A 42 -2.26 37.22 -2.58
CA VAL A 42 -2.13 35.82 -2.14
C VAL A 42 -0.86 35.19 -2.73
N ASP A 43 -0.55 35.44 -4.00
CA ASP A 43 0.66 34.90 -4.64
C ASP A 43 1.94 35.45 -3.97
N SER A 44 1.97 36.72 -3.60
CA SER A 44 3.10 37.34 -2.91
C SER A 44 3.29 36.76 -1.50
N LEU A 45 2.20 36.49 -0.78
CA LEU A 45 2.23 35.87 0.55
C LEU A 45 2.76 34.44 0.50
N VAL A 46 2.38 33.65 -0.50
CA VAL A 46 2.76 32.22 -0.64
C VAL A 46 4.14 32.05 -1.28
N ALA A 47 4.61 33.04 -2.07
CA ALA A 47 5.84 32.92 -2.85
C ALA A 47 7.10 32.54 -2.02
N PRO A 48 7.37 33.09 -0.82
CA PRO A 48 8.55 32.71 -0.04
C PRO A 48 8.49 31.25 0.41
N TYR A 49 7.31 30.75 0.83
CA TYR A 49 7.12 29.34 1.23
C TYR A 49 7.29 28.40 0.04
N ARG A 50 6.76 28.78 -1.12
CA ARG A 50 6.90 28.00 -2.36
C ARG A 50 8.38 27.88 -2.76
N ARG A 51 9.14 28.97 -2.66
CA ARG A 51 10.59 28.95 -2.95
C ARG A 51 11.36 28.06 -2.00
N ALA A 52 11.12 28.19 -0.68
CA ALA A 52 11.76 27.36 0.33
C ALA A 52 11.46 25.85 0.13
N LEU A 53 10.17 25.54 -0.10
CA LEU A 53 9.76 24.16 -0.37
C LEU A 53 10.38 23.62 -1.66
N ALA A 54 10.44 24.43 -2.73
CA ALA A 54 11.02 24.03 -4.01
C ALA A 54 12.54 23.71 -3.88
N LEU A 55 13.28 24.47 -3.07
CA LEU A 55 14.69 24.20 -2.81
C LEU A 55 14.87 22.81 -2.17
N GLU A 56 14.09 22.46 -1.17
CA GLU A 56 14.18 21.15 -0.53
C GLU A 56 13.67 20.03 -1.43
N MET A 57 12.51 20.20 -2.06
CA MET A 57 11.93 19.16 -2.92
C MET A 57 12.76 18.85 -4.16
N ASN A 58 13.50 19.82 -4.70
CA ASN A 58 14.37 19.64 -5.86
C ASN A 58 15.81 19.21 -5.49
N ARG A 59 16.11 19.04 -4.21
CA ARG A 59 17.40 18.55 -3.75
C ARG A 59 17.62 17.12 -4.24
N VAL A 60 18.66 16.91 -5.04
CA VAL A 60 19.08 15.60 -5.53
C VAL A 60 19.69 14.81 -4.37
N ILE A 61 19.20 13.60 -4.14
CA ILE A 61 19.62 12.73 -3.04
C ILE A 61 20.32 11.46 -3.50
N GLY A 62 20.13 11.07 -4.75
CA GLY A 62 20.73 9.88 -5.37
C GLY A 62 20.37 9.79 -6.84
N GLU A 63 20.50 8.60 -7.42
CA GLU A 63 20.12 8.30 -8.80
C GLU A 63 19.52 6.88 -8.92
N ALA A 64 18.66 6.68 -9.91
CA ALA A 64 18.18 5.38 -10.35
C ALA A 64 18.90 4.95 -11.62
N THR A 65 19.38 3.70 -11.68
CA THR A 65 20.10 3.17 -12.85
C THR A 65 19.17 2.79 -13.99
N ALA A 66 17.87 2.57 -13.70
CA ALA A 66 16.84 2.22 -14.65
C ALA A 66 15.48 2.83 -14.25
N ASP A 67 14.51 2.77 -15.16
CA ASP A 67 13.12 3.09 -14.84
C ASP A 67 12.53 2.00 -13.94
N MET A 68 11.98 2.39 -12.79
CA MET A 68 11.35 1.47 -11.84
C MET A 68 9.86 1.74 -11.76
N GLN A 69 9.06 0.70 -11.98
CA GLN A 69 7.61 0.84 -12.07
C GLN A 69 6.88 -0.02 -11.05
N VAL A 70 5.67 0.41 -10.74
CA VAL A 70 4.71 -0.40 -10.00
C VAL A 70 3.96 -1.30 -10.98
N ALA A 71 3.97 -2.60 -10.72
CA ALA A 71 3.32 -3.61 -11.56
C ALA A 71 2.74 -4.75 -10.72
N ARG A 72 1.96 -5.62 -11.34
CA ARG A 72 1.48 -6.86 -10.76
C ARG A 72 1.71 -8.00 -11.76
N PRO A 73 1.97 -9.21 -11.30
CA PRO A 73 2.14 -9.62 -9.91
C PRO A 73 3.47 -9.20 -9.28
N ASN A 74 4.51 -8.95 -10.08
CA ASN A 74 5.85 -8.58 -9.65
C ASN A 74 6.18 -7.15 -10.10
N SER A 75 6.91 -6.41 -9.28
CA SER A 75 7.17 -4.99 -9.45
C SER A 75 8.58 -4.64 -8.99
N THR A 76 9.41 -4.08 -9.86
CA THR A 76 10.76 -3.63 -9.51
C THR A 76 10.73 -2.64 -8.35
N LEU A 77 9.86 -1.64 -8.44
CA LEU A 77 9.72 -0.62 -7.40
C LEU A 77 9.09 -1.16 -6.11
N GLY A 78 8.09 -2.04 -6.27
CA GLY A 78 7.46 -2.69 -5.11
C GLY A 78 8.45 -3.56 -4.32
N GLN A 79 9.30 -4.31 -5.01
CA GLN A 79 10.34 -5.13 -4.39
C GLN A 79 11.38 -4.28 -3.68
N TRP A 80 11.89 -3.25 -4.33
CA TRP A 80 12.86 -2.32 -3.74
C TRP A 80 12.32 -1.72 -2.43
N VAL A 81 11.09 -1.22 -2.43
CA VAL A 81 10.45 -0.66 -1.23
C VAL A 81 10.29 -1.72 -0.13
N THR A 82 9.80 -2.93 -0.47
CA THR A 82 9.58 -3.97 0.55
C THR A 82 10.85 -4.58 1.08
N ASP A 83 11.92 -4.64 0.29
CA ASP A 83 13.23 -5.11 0.75
C ASP A 83 13.83 -4.17 1.79
N ILE A 84 13.72 -2.86 1.58
CA ILE A 84 14.13 -1.86 2.56
C ILE A 84 13.32 -1.99 3.86
N VAL A 85 12.00 -2.18 3.74
CA VAL A 85 11.10 -2.37 4.88
C VAL A 85 11.46 -3.64 5.65
N LEU A 86 11.71 -4.76 4.95
CA LEU A 86 12.11 -6.01 5.56
C LEU A 86 13.44 -5.87 6.32
N GLN A 87 14.45 -5.25 5.68
CA GLN A 87 15.76 -5.05 6.29
C GLN A 87 15.67 -4.17 7.53
N PHE A 88 14.95 -3.04 7.45
CA PHE A 88 14.68 -2.19 8.61
C PHE A 88 13.97 -2.95 9.74
N GLY A 89 12.99 -3.77 9.39
CA GLY A 89 12.26 -4.60 10.35
C GLY A 89 13.18 -5.55 11.11
N LYS A 90 14.08 -6.22 10.39
CA LYS A 90 15.06 -7.16 10.98
C LYS A 90 16.07 -6.45 11.88
N ASP A 91 16.68 -5.38 11.39
CA ASP A 91 17.85 -4.78 12.03
C ASP A 91 17.48 -3.81 13.16
N SER A 92 16.40 -3.06 12.98
CA SER A 92 16.08 -1.93 13.85
C SER A 92 14.82 -2.15 14.71
N LEU A 93 13.76 -2.72 14.14
CA LEU A 93 12.49 -2.84 14.85
C LEU A 93 12.42 -4.12 15.71
N LEU A 94 12.77 -5.26 15.13
CA LEU A 94 12.76 -6.56 15.83
C LEU A 94 14.09 -6.87 16.55
N ASN A 95 15.20 -6.36 16.02
CA ASN A 95 16.52 -6.62 16.56
C ASN A 95 16.73 -8.13 16.80
N ARG A 96 17.14 -8.56 18.01
CA ARG A 96 17.38 -9.97 18.35
C ARG A 96 16.15 -10.90 18.22
N GLN A 97 14.93 -10.36 18.13
CA GLN A 97 13.73 -11.19 17.91
C GLN A 97 13.65 -11.74 16.47
N SER A 98 14.32 -11.07 15.51
CA SER A 98 14.40 -11.52 14.13
C SER A 98 15.17 -12.83 13.96
N GLU A 99 16.04 -13.17 14.91
CA GLU A 99 16.83 -14.41 14.90
C GLU A 99 16.02 -15.66 15.30
N LYS A 100 14.86 -15.46 15.94
CA LYS A 100 14.07 -16.54 16.54
C LYS A 100 12.90 -17.01 15.68
N LEU A 101 12.37 -16.15 14.85
CA LEU A 101 11.20 -16.40 14.02
C LEU A 101 11.45 -15.89 12.60
N PRO A 102 10.82 -16.49 11.60
CA PRO A 102 10.83 -15.93 10.25
C PRO A 102 10.32 -14.48 10.25
N VAL A 103 10.92 -13.63 9.41
CA VAL A 103 10.52 -12.25 9.22
C VAL A 103 10.24 -12.02 7.75
N ILE A 104 9.07 -11.51 7.45
CA ILE A 104 8.62 -11.19 6.10
C ILE A 104 8.08 -9.76 6.05
N ALA A 105 7.93 -9.20 4.85
CA ALA A 105 7.29 -7.92 4.65
C ALA A 105 6.21 -8.02 3.57
N ILE A 106 5.11 -7.32 3.77
CA ILE A 106 4.03 -7.15 2.79
C ILE A 106 3.52 -5.72 2.86
N LEU A 107 3.42 -5.09 1.69
CA LEU A 107 2.83 -3.78 1.50
C LEU A 107 1.69 -3.87 0.48
N ASN A 108 1.02 -2.76 0.22
CA ASN A 108 0.00 -2.66 -0.82
C ASN A 108 0.54 -1.89 -2.03
N THR A 109 0.24 -2.37 -3.22
CA THR A 109 0.57 -1.70 -4.49
C THR A 109 -0.02 -0.27 -4.52
N GLY A 110 -1.23 -0.08 -3.98
CA GLY A 110 -1.89 1.22 -3.90
C GLY A 110 -1.19 2.27 -3.03
N GLY A 111 -0.31 1.84 -2.12
CA GLY A 111 0.51 2.74 -1.29
C GLY A 111 1.65 3.41 -2.07
N ILE A 112 2.10 2.79 -3.16
CA ILE A 112 3.16 3.32 -4.03
C ILE A 112 2.51 4.12 -5.15
N ARG A 113 2.67 5.46 -5.12
CA ARG A 113 1.85 6.40 -5.90
C ARG A 113 2.50 6.93 -7.18
N ALA A 114 3.79 6.72 -7.36
CA ALA A 114 4.54 7.16 -8.53
C ALA A 114 5.61 6.13 -8.93
N SER A 115 6.03 6.16 -10.18
CA SER A 115 7.22 5.45 -10.67
C SER A 115 8.46 6.32 -10.46
N LEU A 116 9.64 5.71 -10.50
CA LEU A 116 10.92 6.41 -10.55
C LEU A 116 11.52 6.25 -11.94
N SER A 117 11.94 7.37 -12.53
CA SER A 117 12.63 7.35 -13.82
C SER A 117 14.13 7.21 -13.62
N LYS A 118 14.79 6.60 -14.60
CA LYS A 118 16.26 6.57 -14.68
C LYS A 118 16.84 7.97 -14.59
N GLY A 119 17.90 8.13 -13.78
CA GLY A 119 18.61 9.39 -13.60
C GLY A 119 18.52 9.94 -12.17
N PRO A 120 18.78 11.24 -11.98
CA PRO A 120 18.78 11.86 -10.66
C PRO A 120 17.45 11.74 -9.95
N LEU A 121 17.51 11.38 -8.67
CA LEU A 121 16.36 11.30 -7.77
C LEU A 121 16.38 12.45 -6.77
N THR A 122 15.25 13.11 -6.63
CA THR A 122 15.07 14.22 -5.70
C THR A 122 14.26 13.81 -4.47
N VAL A 123 14.31 14.63 -3.42
CA VAL A 123 13.41 14.51 -2.27
C VAL A 123 11.96 14.49 -2.74
N GLY A 124 11.58 15.36 -3.67
CA GLY A 124 10.23 15.44 -4.23
C GLY A 124 9.78 14.16 -4.93
N ASP A 125 10.69 13.38 -5.53
CA ASP A 125 10.32 12.12 -6.17
C ASP A 125 9.93 11.07 -5.15
N ILE A 126 10.63 11.01 -4.01
CA ILE A 126 10.26 10.11 -2.90
C ILE A 126 8.95 10.56 -2.23
N TYR A 127 8.69 11.88 -2.11
CA TYR A 127 7.39 12.38 -1.64
C TYR A 127 6.25 12.03 -2.59
N LYS A 128 6.46 12.08 -3.91
CA LYS A 128 5.46 11.63 -4.89
C LYS A 128 5.23 10.11 -4.84
N LEU A 129 6.33 9.36 -4.65
CA LEU A 129 6.30 7.92 -4.53
C LEU A 129 5.49 7.46 -3.31
N MET A 130 5.75 8.07 -2.15
CA MET A 130 5.16 7.70 -0.87
C MET A 130 4.62 8.95 -0.14
N PRO A 131 3.44 9.47 -0.55
CA PRO A 131 2.92 10.73 0.00
C PRO A 131 2.25 10.60 1.37
N PHE A 132 2.23 9.41 1.96
CA PHE A 132 1.56 9.11 3.22
C PHE A 132 2.52 9.12 4.41
N ASP A 133 2.04 9.56 5.57
CA ASP A 133 2.78 9.52 6.84
C ASP A 133 2.55 8.19 7.57
N ASN A 134 2.74 7.08 6.85
CA ASN A 134 2.57 5.73 7.38
C ASN A 134 3.74 5.32 8.25
N GLN A 135 3.47 4.92 9.50
CA GLN A 135 4.46 4.33 10.39
C GLN A 135 4.72 2.86 10.05
N LEU A 136 5.95 2.42 10.24
CA LEU A 136 6.31 1.00 10.12
C LEU A 136 5.96 0.24 11.39
N ILE A 137 5.38 -0.94 11.20
CA ILE A 137 4.91 -1.81 12.28
C ILE A 137 5.37 -3.24 12.03
N ALA A 138 5.82 -3.92 13.10
CA ALA A 138 5.99 -5.37 13.11
C ALA A 138 4.81 -6.02 13.85
N LEU A 139 4.22 -7.02 13.21
CA LEU A 139 3.11 -7.82 13.74
C LEU A 139 3.53 -9.27 13.83
N LYS A 140 3.30 -9.91 14.98
CA LYS A 140 3.50 -11.35 15.16
C LYS A 140 2.22 -12.10 14.87
N LEU A 141 2.19 -12.84 13.78
CA LEU A 141 1.03 -13.60 13.35
C LEU A 141 1.29 -15.11 13.46
N PRO A 142 0.25 -15.91 13.76
CA PRO A 142 0.34 -17.35 13.63
C PRO A 142 0.46 -17.75 12.15
N VAL A 143 1.25 -18.76 11.84
CA VAL A 143 1.45 -19.25 10.45
C VAL A 143 0.15 -19.81 9.84
N SER A 144 -0.87 -20.08 10.64
CA SER A 144 -2.21 -20.44 10.14
C SER A 144 -2.84 -19.33 9.28
N GLN A 145 -2.37 -18.07 9.37
CA GLN A 145 -2.82 -16.96 8.55
C GLN A 145 -2.24 -16.98 7.12
N PHE A 146 -1.27 -17.84 6.84
CA PHE A 146 -0.66 -17.92 5.50
C PHE A 146 -1.69 -18.20 4.40
N ALA A 147 -2.68 -19.05 4.66
CA ALA A 147 -3.75 -19.34 3.70
C ALA A 147 -4.59 -18.09 3.35
N GLU A 148 -4.82 -17.19 4.32
CA GLU A 148 -5.54 -15.93 4.09
C GLU A 148 -4.66 -14.93 3.32
N ILE A 149 -3.37 -14.85 3.63
CA ILE A 149 -2.40 -14.03 2.89
C ILE A 149 -2.30 -14.52 1.43
N GLU A 150 -2.15 -15.83 1.20
CA GLU A 150 -2.14 -16.45 -0.13
C GLU A 150 -3.39 -16.07 -0.94
N ALA A 151 -4.58 -16.25 -0.34
CA ALA A 151 -5.85 -15.94 -0.96
C ALA A 151 -5.98 -14.44 -1.29
N TYR A 152 -5.52 -13.57 -0.38
CA TYR A 152 -5.54 -12.13 -0.59
C TYR A 152 -4.61 -11.72 -1.74
N VAL A 153 -3.33 -12.16 -1.72
CA VAL A 153 -2.34 -11.81 -2.76
C VAL A 153 -2.78 -12.33 -4.12
N LYS A 154 -3.37 -13.52 -4.19
CA LYS A 154 -3.95 -14.06 -5.43
C LYS A 154 -5.12 -13.22 -5.92
N LYS A 155 -6.04 -12.84 -5.03
CA LYS A 155 -7.23 -12.04 -5.36
C LYS A 155 -6.88 -10.63 -5.82
N SER A 156 -5.85 -10.01 -5.23
CA SER A 156 -5.38 -8.67 -5.62
C SER A 156 -4.58 -8.68 -6.93
N GLY A 157 -4.16 -9.86 -7.41
CA GLY A 157 -3.30 -10.03 -8.58
C GLY A 157 -1.82 -9.81 -8.29
N GLY A 158 -1.44 -9.77 -7.01
CA GLY A 158 -0.07 -9.54 -6.53
C GLY A 158 0.06 -8.27 -5.71
N GLU A 159 0.90 -8.32 -4.68
CA GLU A 159 1.28 -7.18 -3.85
C GLU A 159 2.80 -7.16 -3.63
N PRO A 160 3.39 -6.01 -3.26
CA PRO A 160 4.80 -5.94 -2.89
C PRO A 160 5.10 -6.82 -1.67
N ILE A 161 5.99 -7.80 -1.83
CA ILE A 161 6.37 -8.76 -0.80
C ILE A 161 7.89 -8.92 -0.73
N SER A 162 8.41 -9.27 0.46
CA SER A 162 9.82 -9.60 0.70
C SER A 162 9.97 -10.59 1.84
N GLY A 163 11.01 -11.45 1.77
CA GLY A 163 11.26 -12.53 2.72
C GLY A 163 10.39 -13.77 2.50
N PHE A 164 9.59 -13.78 1.44
CA PHE A 164 8.81 -14.93 0.98
C PHE A 164 8.43 -14.80 -0.48
N ALA A 165 8.00 -15.89 -1.08
CA ALA A 165 7.44 -15.96 -2.43
C ALA A 165 6.06 -16.65 -2.42
N ILE A 166 5.26 -16.42 -3.45
CA ILE A 166 4.05 -17.19 -3.77
C ILE A 166 4.36 -18.04 -4.99
N VAL A 167 4.47 -19.34 -4.82
CA VAL A 167 4.79 -20.30 -5.89
C VAL A 167 3.63 -21.28 -6.04
N ASN A 168 3.03 -21.34 -7.24
CA ASN A 168 1.83 -22.15 -7.51
C ASN A 168 0.71 -21.86 -6.48
N GLY A 169 0.54 -20.59 -6.13
CA GLY A 169 -0.46 -20.13 -5.17
C GLY A 169 -0.17 -20.48 -3.70
N LYS A 170 1.03 -20.97 -3.37
CA LYS A 170 1.47 -21.33 -2.03
C LYS A 170 2.62 -20.45 -1.55
N MET A 171 2.54 -20.04 -0.31
CA MET A 171 3.56 -19.24 0.35
C MET A 171 4.79 -20.08 0.70
N VAL A 172 5.95 -19.60 0.26
CA VAL A 172 7.26 -20.18 0.55
C VAL A 172 8.09 -19.08 1.24
N VAL A 173 8.43 -19.31 2.49
CA VAL A 173 9.25 -18.35 3.27
C VAL A 173 10.72 -18.66 3.06
N ASP A 174 11.55 -17.62 2.89
CA ASP A 174 12.98 -17.76 2.55
C ASP A 174 13.78 -18.56 3.59
N ASN A 175 13.44 -18.42 4.87
CA ASN A 175 14.05 -19.17 5.96
C ASN A 175 12.97 -19.99 6.68
N PRO A 176 12.56 -21.15 6.11
CA PRO A 176 11.53 -21.96 6.68
C PRO A 176 12.01 -22.55 8.01
N THR A 177 11.19 -22.39 9.04
CA THR A 177 11.39 -22.99 10.36
C THR A 177 10.14 -23.77 10.74
N ASN A 178 10.25 -24.65 11.77
CA ASN A 178 9.08 -25.27 12.39
C ASN A 178 8.34 -24.29 13.33
N ALA A 179 8.55 -22.98 13.14
CA ALA A 179 7.91 -21.96 13.94
C ALA A 179 6.40 -21.91 13.70
N THR A 180 5.65 -21.70 14.77
CA THR A 180 4.19 -21.54 14.72
C THR A 180 3.77 -20.08 14.50
N PHE A 181 4.73 -19.15 14.55
CA PHE A 181 4.53 -17.71 14.34
C PHE A 181 5.56 -17.16 13.36
N VAL A 182 5.20 -16.03 12.77
CA VAL A 182 6.01 -15.23 11.85
C VAL A 182 5.91 -13.76 12.24
N TRP A 183 6.98 -12.99 12.11
CA TRP A 183 6.93 -11.54 12.15
C TRP A 183 6.66 -10.99 10.76
N ILE A 184 5.68 -10.10 10.64
CA ILE A 184 5.35 -9.41 9.40
C ILE A 184 5.58 -7.92 9.57
N ILE A 185 6.42 -7.34 8.72
CA ILE A 185 6.64 -5.90 8.69
C ILE A 185 5.69 -5.29 7.66
N THR A 186 4.98 -4.27 8.09
CA THR A 186 3.97 -3.57 7.26
C THR A 186 3.79 -2.12 7.75
N THR A 187 2.77 -1.43 7.25
CA THR A 187 2.40 -0.09 7.69
C THR A 187 1.25 -0.11 8.70
N ASP A 188 1.12 0.97 9.47
CA ASP A 188 0.01 1.18 10.40
C ASP A 188 -1.36 1.17 9.70
N PHE A 189 -1.44 1.76 8.50
CA PHE A 189 -2.64 1.72 7.67
C PHE A 189 -3.08 0.28 7.39
N LEU A 190 -2.17 -0.59 6.93
CA LEU A 190 -2.48 -1.98 6.61
C LEU A 190 -2.75 -2.80 7.87
N ALA A 191 -1.95 -2.59 8.93
CA ALA A 191 -2.12 -3.25 10.22
C ALA A 191 -3.51 -3.01 10.84
N ASN A 192 -4.12 -1.87 10.54
CA ASN A 192 -5.46 -1.51 10.97
C ASN A 192 -6.58 -1.96 9.98
N GLY A 193 -6.25 -2.84 9.02
CA GLY A 193 -7.20 -3.41 8.06
C GLY A 193 -7.38 -2.59 6.78
N GLY A 194 -6.47 -1.65 6.51
CA GLY A 194 -6.40 -0.93 5.23
C GLY A 194 -6.34 -1.92 4.05
N ASP A 195 -6.90 -1.54 2.92
CA ASP A 195 -7.05 -2.35 1.71
C ASP A 195 -7.66 -3.75 1.95
N LYS A 196 -8.40 -3.92 3.08
CA LYS A 196 -9.03 -5.18 3.49
C LYS A 196 -8.02 -6.30 3.83
N MET A 197 -6.80 -5.97 4.24
CA MET A 197 -5.82 -6.92 4.77
C MET A 197 -6.18 -7.33 6.20
N LEU A 198 -7.34 -7.98 6.36
CA LEU A 198 -7.93 -8.29 7.67
C LEU A 198 -7.16 -9.37 8.44
N PHE A 199 -6.34 -10.17 7.78
CA PHE A 199 -5.48 -11.17 8.43
C PHE A 199 -4.52 -10.56 9.44
N PHE A 200 -4.18 -9.27 9.34
CA PHE A 200 -3.37 -8.58 10.33
C PHE A 200 -4.05 -8.43 11.70
N GLN A 201 -5.39 -8.51 11.76
CA GLN A 201 -6.14 -8.42 13.02
C GLN A 201 -5.90 -9.65 13.94
N SER A 202 -5.35 -10.74 13.38
CA SER A 202 -4.97 -11.95 14.14
C SER A 202 -3.60 -11.82 14.82
N ALA A 203 -2.97 -10.65 14.79
CA ALA A 203 -1.68 -10.43 15.42
C ALA A 203 -1.76 -10.58 16.94
N THR A 204 -0.83 -11.38 17.50
CA THR A 204 -0.71 -11.61 18.93
C THR A 204 0.21 -10.60 19.62
N GLU A 205 1.15 -10.01 18.87
CA GLU A 205 2.06 -8.97 19.33
C GLU A 205 2.20 -7.89 18.24
N LYS A 206 2.42 -6.65 18.68
CA LYS A 206 2.58 -5.48 17.81
C LYS A 206 3.71 -4.60 18.32
N MET A 207 4.64 -4.24 17.45
CA MET A 207 5.70 -3.26 17.72
C MET A 207 5.57 -2.12 16.73
N ILE A 208 5.53 -0.88 17.22
CA ILE A 208 5.36 0.32 16.41
C ILE A 208 6.69 1.06 16.34
N SER A 209 7.12 1.40 15.14
CA SER A 209 8.27 2.25 14.91
C SER A 209 7.85 3.73 14.86
N PRO A 210 8.65 4.66 15.38
CA PRO A 210 8.43 6.08 15.13
C PRO A 210 8.85 6.51 13.71
N VAL A 211 9.46 5.61 12.93
CA VAL A 211 9.97 5.89 11.59
C VAL A 211 8.83 5.78 10.57
N LEU A 212 8.65 6.81 9.77
CA LEU A 212 7.74 6.79 8.63
C LEU A 212 8.38 6.06 7.46
N LEU A 213 7.57 5.33 6.69
CA LEU A 213 8.04 4.61 5.50
C LEU A 213 8.75 5.56 4.51
N ARG A 214 8.18 6.74 4.25
CA ARG A 214 8.79 7.74 3.38
C ARG A 214 10.18 8.18 3.87
N ASP A 215 10.31 8.44 5.16
CA ASP A 215 11.59 8.88 5.74
C ASP A 215 12.65 7.77 5.70
N LEU A 216 12.22 6.52 5.83
CA LEU A 216 13.10 5.37 5.63
C LEU A 216 13.63 5.32 4.19
N LEU A 217 12.76 5.50 3.19
CA LEU A 217 13.15 5.52 1.79
C LEU A 217 14.11 6.69 1.46
N LEU A 218 13.84 7.89 1.99
CA LEU A 218 14.73 9.05 1.85
C LEU A 218 16.14 8.73 2.38
N ARG A 219 16.22 8.21 3.61
CA ARG A 219 17.50 7.82 4.24
C ARG A 219 18.23 6.76 3.43
N GLU A 220 17.49 5.78 2.88
CA GLU A 220 18.09 4.71 2.10
C GLU A 220 18.69 5.23 0.79
N VAL A 221 17.98 6.09 0.04
CA VAL A 221 18.52 6.72 -1.16
C VAL A 221 19.73 7.61 -0.85
N GLU A 222 19.67 8.40 0.24
CA GLU A 222 20.80 9.23 0.68
C GLU A 222 22.01 8.41 1.10
N ARG A 223 21.81 7.23 1.67
CA ARG A 223 22.87 6.31 2.10
C ARG A 223 23.52 5.59 0.93
N THR A 224 22.71 5.02 0.04
CA THR A 224 23.21 4.19 -1.07
C THR A 224 23.68 5.01 -2.26
N LYS A 225 23.13 6.21 -2.44
CA LYS A 225 23.32 7.12 -3.56
C LYS A 225 22.84 6.59 -4.90
N THR A 226 22.83 5.30 -5.09
CA THR A 226 22.40 4.65 -6.32
C THR A 226 21.39 3.57 -5.98
N ILE A 227 20.27 3.55 -6.67
CA ILE A 227 19.30 2.45 -6.63
C ILE A 227 19.33 1.69 -7.94
N GLU A 228 19.44 0.37 -7.83
CA GLU A 228 19.48 -0.53 -8.97
C GLU A 228 18.14 -1.22 -9.16
N GLU A 229 17.79 -1.46 -10.42
CA GLU A 229 16.63 -2.28 -10.74
C GLU A 229 16.96 -3.74 -10.42
N LEU A 230 16.15 -4.34 -9.56
CA LEU A 230 16.13 -5.78 -9.33
C LEU A 230 14.69 -6.26 -9.49
N LEU A 231 14.47 -7.22 -10.38
CA LEU A 231 13.20 -7.89 -10.51
C LEU A 231 13.38 -9.39 -10.29
N GLU A 232 12.79 -9.89 -9.23
CA GLU A 232 12.67 -11.30 -8.93
C GLU A 232 11.24 -11.78 -9.18
N GLU A 233 11.07 -13.00 -9.65
CA GLU A 233 9.75 -13.59 -9.79
C GLU A 233 9.26 -14.15 -8.45
N ARG A 234 8.91 -13.24 -7.51
CA ARG A 234 8.46 -13.60 -6.15
C ARG A 234 7.02 -14.11 -6.14
N ILE A 235 6.21 -13.76 -7.13
CA ILE A 235 4.81 -14.18 -7.24
C ILE A 235 4.58 -14.88 -8.57
N ARG A 236 4.19 -16.16 -8.46
CA ARG A 236 3.82 -17.04 -9.57
C ARG A 236 2.59 -17.86 -9.15
N PHE A 237 1.44 -17.54 -9.77
CA PHE A 237 0.16 -18.19 -9.50
C PHE A 237 -0.01 -19.51 -10.25
#